data_487f395f2f3086b3dcfe6565e09846da
#
_entry.id   487f395f2f3086b3dcfe6565e09846da
#
_cell.length_a   1.000
_cell.length_b   1.000
_cell.length_c   1.000
_cell.angle_alpha   90.00
_cell.angle_beta   90.00
_cell.angle_gamma   90.00
#
_symmetry.space_group_name_H-M   'P 1'
#
loop_
_entity.id
_entity.type
_entity.pdbx_description
1 polymer ?
#
loop_
_entity_poly.entity_id
_entity_poly.type
_entity_poly.pdbx_seq_one_letter_code
_entity_poly.pdbx_strand_id
1 'polypeptide(L)'
;MLIGHRGCSTSFPENTMIAFRHVIPKVIEFDVRKTKDNVPIVIHDNTLDRTTTFSGNVKDFTLSELNQVSIRNSSEKIPTLSQVLDEFKSEYIYDIEIKTCDTANLVVDAIQRSNIPYENFIVTSFKWGEIENIRSINDKIPTGLISIIRPAKTIRKAFELGCKVVVLNHRLVSPEIVKYASDRGIDVFAYTANDLTDIRNLLSYGVKAIITDNPNIQI
;
A
#
# COMPACT_ATOMS: atom_id res chain seq x y z
N MET A 1 -10.87 5.19 -9.76
CA MET A 1 -9.58 5.87 -9.45
C MET A 1 -8.45 4.89 -9.70
N LEU A 2 -7.31 5.32 -10.26
CA LEU A 2 -6.10 4.51 -10.36
C LEU A 2 -5.15 4.83 -9.22
N ILE A 3 -4.48 3.80 -8.68
CA ILE A 3 -3.47 3.87 -7.62
C ILE A 3 -2.18 3.28 -8.18
N GLY A 4 -1.07 4.00 -8.03
CA GLY A 4 0.23 3.53 -8.48
C GLY A 4 0.79 2.46 -7.55
N HIS A 5 0.78 1.20 -7.98
CA HIS A 5 1.35 0.04 -7.28
C HIS A 5 2.86 0.20 -7.14
N ARG A 6 3.32 0.45 -5.91
CA ARG A 6 4.72 0.80 -5.62
C ARG A 6 5.20 2.01 -6.43
N GLY A 7 4.27 2.95 -6.72
CA GLY A 7 4.48 4.07 -7.62
C GLY A 7 4.19 3.76 -9.09
N CYS A 8 4.85 4.46 -10.01
CA CYS A 8 4.79 4.19 -11.46
C CYS A 8 5.84 3.11 -11.81
N SER A 9 5.61 1.87 -11.33
CA SER A 9 6.61 0.79 -11.32
C SER A 9 6.89 0.17 -12.71
N THR A 10 6.05 0.43 -13.72
CA THR A 10 6.37 0.07 -15.11
C THR A 10 7.51 0.90 -15.70
N SER A 11 7.73 2.12 -15.23
CA SER A 11 8.68 3.07 -15.80
C SER A 11 9.85 3.38 -14.89
N PHE A 12 9.70 3.17 -13.58
CA PHE A 12 10.70 3.50 -12.57
C PHE A 12 10.85 2.34 -11.57
N PRO A 13 11.99 2.25 -10.87
CA PRO A 13 12.16 1.23 -9.83
C PRO A 13 11.06 1.31 -8.76
N GLU A 14 10.45 0.18 -8.46
CA GLU A 14 9.37 0.08 -7.47
C GLU A 14 9.75 0.62 -6.10
N ASN A 15 8.80 1.19 -5.35
CA ASN A 15 8.99 1.65 -3.98
C ASN A 15 10.09 2.71 -3.82
N THR A 16 10.27 3.59 -4.82
CA THR A 16 11.26 4.68 -4.81
C THR A 16 10.60 6.04 -4.93
N MET A 17 11.34 7.08 -4.50
CA MET A 17 10.85 8.45 -4.57
C MET A 17 10.58 8.88 -6.00
N ILE A 18 11.44 8.47 -6.96
CA ILE A 18 11.21 8.78 -8.38
C ILE A 18 9.95 8.11 -8.92
N ALA A 19 9.66 6.85 -8.53
CA ALA A 19 8.43 6.18 -8.95
C ALA A 19 7.18 6.89 -8.43
N PHE A 20 7.22 7.42 -7.21
CA PHE A 20 6.10 8.15 -6.61
C PHE A 20 5.86 9.51 -7.26
N ARG A 21 6.93 10.28 -7.55
CA ARG A 21 6.85 11.59 -8.24
C ARG A 21 6.16 11.50 -9.60
N HIS A 22 6.24 10.36 -10.27
CA HIS A 22 5.69 10.17 -11.61
C HIS A 22 4.27 9.57 -11.62
N VAL A 23 3.61 9.45 -10.48
CA VAL A 23 2.19 9.07 -10.40
C VAL A 23 1.32 10.31 -10.61
N ILE A 24 0.76 10.46 -11.81
CA ILE A 24 -0.07 11.62 -12.20
C ILE A 24 -1.33 11.74 -11.32
N PRO A 25 -2.09 10.66 -11.01
CA PRO A 25 -3.26 10.74 -10.13
C PRO A 25 -2.94 11.16 -8.70
N LYS A 26 -1.66 11.20 -8.29
CA LYS A 26 -1.20 11.50 -6.92
C LYS A 26 -1.80 10.55 -5.86
N VAL A 27 -2.07 9.32 -6.23
CA VAL A 27 -2.54 8.25 -5.36
C VAL A 27 -1.54 7.11 -5.47
N ILE A 28 -0.78 6.87 -4.41
CA ILE A 28 0.32 5.89 -4.39
C ILE A 28 0.03 4.78 -3.41
N GLU A 29 0.35 3.58 -3.80
CA GLU A 29 0.46 2.44 -2.92
C GLU A 29 1.93 2.08 -2.74
N PHE A 30 2.32 1.68 -1.55
CA PHE A 30 3.66 1.21 -1.24
C PHE A 30 3.71 0.31 -0.01
N ASP A 31 4.78 -0.49 0.03
CA ASP A 31 4.99 -1.54 1.01
C ASP A 31 5.88 -1.10 2.17
N VAL A 32 5.43 -1.27 3.42
CA VAL A 32 6.20 -0.89 4.59
C VAL A 32 6.69 -2.11 5.37
N ARG A 33 8.01 -2.13 5.59
CA ARG A 33 8.70 -3.03 6.52
C ARG A 33 9.45 -2.22 7.57
N LYS A 34 10.04 -2.90 8.56
CA LYS A 34 10.89 -2.26 9.55
C LYS A 34 12.30 -2.81 9.54
N THR A 35 13.26 -1.96 9.83
CA THR A 35 14.67 -2.27 10.04
C THR A 35 14.90 -2.95 11.37
N LYS A 36 16.14 -3.40 11.62
CA LYS A 36 16.60 -3.94 12.91
C LYS A 36 16.40 -2.96 14.07
N ASP A 37 16.60 -1.68 13.83
CA ASP A 37 16.41 -0.58 14.79
C ASP A 37 15.00 0.04 14.75
N ASN A 38 14.00 -0.72 14.23
CA ASN A 38 12.58 -0.38 14.19
C ASN A 38 12.24 0.91 13.42
N VAL A 39 12.97 1.24 12.37
CA VAL A 39 12.60 2.33 11.48
C VAL A 39 11.72 1.79 10.34
N PRO A 40 10.51 2.35 10.09
CA PRO A 40 9.69 1.95 8.95
C PRO A 40 10.30 2.43 7.64
N ILE A 41 10.58 1.49 6.75
CA ILE A 41 11.15 1.70 5.41
C ILE A 41 10.23 1.16 4.33
N VAL A 42 10.41 1.65 3.11
CA VAL A 42 9.53 1.33 1.99
C VAL A 42 10.22 0.31 1.07
N ILE A 43 9.81 -0.97 1.19
CA ILE A 43 10.33 -2.09 0.41
C ILE A 43 9.36 -3.27 0.47
N HIS A 44 9.14 -3.94 -0.68
CA HIS A 44 8.21 -5.06 -0.75
C HIS A 44 8.73 -6.35 -0.12
N ASP A 45 9.91 -6.81 -0.55
CA ASP A 45 10.43 -8.11 -0.17
C ASP A 45 10.96 -8.11 1.28
N ASN A 46 10.99 -9.26 1.92
CA ASN A 46 11.62 -9.42 3.23
C ASN A 46 13.15 -9.46 3.13
N THR A 47 13.70 -9.56 1.90
CA THR A 47 15.12 -9.53 1.61
C THR A 47 15.48 -8.40 0.64
N LEU A 48 16.75 -8.02 0.62
CA LEU A 48 17.30 -6.97 -0.24
C LEU A 48 17.63 -7.45 -1.66
N ASP A 49 17.66 -8.75 -1.89
CA ASP A 49 18.32 -9.41 -3.02
C ASP A 49 17.76 -9.03 -4.39
N ARG A 50 16.44 -8.88 -4.53
CA ARG A 50 15.81 -8.63 -5.84
C ARG A 50 15.98 -7.20 -6.33
N THR A 51 15.74 -6.24 -5.44
CA THR A 51 15.60 -4.83 -5.83
C THR A 51 16.82 -3.98 -5.51
N THR A 52 17.79 -4.50 -4.73
CA THR A 52 18.94 -3.71 -4.27
C THR A 52 20.28 -4.33 -4.65
N THR A 53 21.36 -3.58 -4.41
CA THR A 53 22.74 -4.03 -4.60
C THR A 53 23.26 -4.91 -3.46
N PHE A 54 22.47 -5.12 -2.41
CA PHE A 54 22.81 -5.91 -1.22
C PHE A 54 21.99 -7.20 -1.17
N SER A 55 22.37 -8.10 -0.26
CA SER A 55 21.70 -9.37 0.01
C SER A 55 21.47 -9.55 1.50
N GLY A 56 20.38 -10.25 1.86
CA GLY A 56 20.05 -10.57 3.25
C GLY A 56 18.69 -10.03 3.68
N ASN A 57 18.24 -10.40 4.89
CA ASN A 57 16.93 -9.97 5.35
C ASN A 57 16.94 -8.51 5.81
N VAL A 58 15.95 -7.76 5.43
CA VAL A 58 15.74 -6.35 5.84
C VAL A 58 15.84 -6.15 7.35
N LYS A 59 15.24 -7.05 8.13
CA LYS A 59 15.21 -6.98 9.61
C LYS A 59 16.57 -7.14 10.29
N ASP A 60 17.59 -7.58 9.56
CA ASP A 60 18.94 -7.80 10.11
C ASP A 60 19.84 -6.55 9.98
N PHE A 61 19.37 -5.53 9.24
CA PHE A 61 20.08 -4.27 9.00
C PHE A 61 19.43 -3.09 9.73
N THR A 62 20.28 -2.19 10.23
CA THR A 62 19.88 -0.87 10.75
C THR A 62 19.61 0.09 9.59
N LEU A 63 18.92 1.21 9.86
CA LEU A 63 18.74 2.26 8.86
C LEU A 63 20.08 2.81 8.36
N SER A 64 21.06 2.98 9.26
CA SER A 64 22.38 3.48 8.90
C SER A 64 23.09 2.59 7.88
N GLU A 65 22.97 1.27 8.02
CA GLU A 65 23.52 0.31 7.06
C GLU A 65 22.75 0.34 5.74
N LEU A 66 21.40 0.43 5.78
CA LEU A 66 20.56 0.49 4.59
C LEU A 66 20.74 1.79 3.79
N ASN A 67 21.15 2.89 4.41
CA ASN A 67 21.47 4.13 3.71
C ASN A 67 22.66 3.99 2.73
N GLN A 68 23.52 2.97 2.91
CA GLN A 68 24.61 2.65 1.97
C GLN A 68 24.13 1.80 0.79
N VAL A 69 22.93 1.18 0.90
CA VAL A 69 22.37 0.31 -0.13
C VAL A 69 21.74 1.16 -1.24
N SER A 70 21.96 0.79 -2.50
CA SER A 70 21.30 1.40 -3.65
C SER A 70 20.31 0.45 -4.27
N ILE A 71 19.24 0.99 -4.84
CA ILE A 71 18.33 0.25 -5.71
C ILE A 71 19.07 -0.13 -6.99
N ARG A 72 18.91 -1.37 -7.46
CA ARG A 72 19.60 -1.87 -8.67
C ARG A 72 19.32 -0.97 -9.88
N ASN A 73 20.36 -0.74 -10.66
CA ASN A 73 20.30 0.06 -11.88
C ASN A 73 19.74 1.49 -11.69
N SER A 74 19.92 2.05 -10.49
CA SER A 74 19.42 3.37 -10.12
C SER A 74 20.31 4.03 -9.09
N SER A 75 20.24 5.37 -8.99
CA SER A 75 20.80 6.14 -7.89
C SER A 75 19.88 6.24 -6.67
N GLU A 76 18.65 5.73 -6.79
CA GLU A 76 17.66 5.75 -5.72
C GLU A 76 18.10 4.90 -4.52
N LYS A 77 17.62 5.28 -3.34
CA LYS A 77 17.78 4.59 -2.07
C LYS A 77 16.46 3.99 -1.62
N ILE A 78 16.51 3.11 -0.61
CA ILE A 78 15.30 2.65 0.07
C ILE A 78 14.79 3.82 0.93
N PRO A 79 13.61 4.40 0.65
CA PRO A 79 13.12 5.52 1.45
C PRO A 79 12.56 5.03 2.79
N THR A 80 12.62 5.88 3.81
CA THR A 80 11.82 5.69 5.02
C THR A 80 10.38 6.15 4.77
N LEU A 81 9.45 5.63 5.57
CA LEU A 81 8.05 6.11 5.54
C LEU A 81 7.98 7.63 5.79
N SER A 82 8.74 8.14 6.76
CA SER A 82 8.78 9.57 7.05
C SER A 82 9.25 10.39 5.85
N GLN A 83 10.30 9.96 5.14
CA GLN A 83 10.76 10.67 3.94
C GLN A 83 9.68 10.76 2.86
N VAL A 84 8.90 9.68 2.65
CA VAL A 84 7.78 9.71 1.70
C VAL A 84 6.73 10.72 2.13
N LEU A 85 6.31 10.70 3.40
CA LEU A 85 5.27 11.61 3.91
C LEU A 85 5.74 13.06 3.93
N ASP A 86 7.01 13.32 4.25
CA ASP A 86 7.60 14.67 4.29
C ASP A 86 7.71 15.31 2.90
N GLU A 87 7.97 14.50 1.86
CA GLU A 87 8.09 15.02 0.50
C GLU A 87 6.73 15.30 -0.13
N PHE A 88 5.81 14.34 -0.05
CA PHE A 88 4.54 14.42 -0.82
C PHE A 88 3.39 15.06 -0.05
N LYS A 89 3.44 15.10 1.27
CA LYS A 89 2.50 15.80 2.15
C LYS A 89 1.02 15.50 1.82
N SER A 90 0.14 16.45 2.03
CA SER A 90 -1.31 16.31 1.75
C SER A 90 -1.68 16.41 0.27
N GLU A 91 -0.71 16.59 -0.62
CA GLU A 91 -0.98 16.58 -2.06
C GLU A 91 -1.27 15.17 -2.59
N TYR A 92 -0.85 14.13 -1.85
CA TYR A 92 -1.02 12.74 -2.21
C TYR A 92 -2.01 12.01 -1.32
N ILE A 93 -2.57 10.94 -1.86
CA ILE A 93 -3.30 9.91 -1.11
C ILE A 93 -2.41 8.68 -1.04
N TYR A 94 -2.37 8.04 0.11
CA TYR A 94 -1.46 6.96 0.45
C TYR A 94 -2.23 5.67 0.77
N ASP A 95 -1.96 4.60 0.04
CA ASP A 95 -2.28 3.24 0.44
C ASP A 95 -1.01 2.60 0.99
N ILE A 96 -0.94 2.46 2.31
CA ILE A 96 0.25 1.97 3.04
C ILE A 96 0.05 0.50 3.36
N GLU A 97 0.68 -0.41 2.62
CA GLU A 97 0.63 -1.84 2.95
C GLU A 97 1.65 -2.22 4.03
N ILE A 98 1.19 -2.69 5.19
CA ILE A 98 2.06 -3.25 6.22
C ILE A 98 2.41 -4.70 5.88
N LYS A 99 3.70 -4.97 5.65
CA LYS A 99 4.25 -6.29 5.28
C LYS A 99 4.80 -7.09 6.46
N THR A 100 5.10 -6.43 7.59
CA THR A 100 5.82 -7.04 8.74
C THR A 100 4.97 -6.92 9.99
N CYS A 101 4.95 -7.97 10.83
CA CYS A 101 4.29 -7.91 12.14
C CYS A 101 4.97 -6.89 13.07
N ASP A 102 4.23 -6.41 14.07
CA ASP A 102 4.68 -5.43 15.07
C ASP A 102 5.16 -4.11 14.42
N THR A 103 4.49 -3.69 13.35
CA THR A 103 4.81 -2.45 12.61
C THR A 103 3.70 -1.40 12.75
N ALA A 104 2.51 -1.78 13.21
CA ALA A 104 1.36 -0.89 13.33
C ALA A 104 1.66 0.40 14.12
N ASN A 105 2.28 0.29 15.30
CA ASN A 105 2.65 1.47 16.12
C ASN A 105 3.55 2.44 15.35
N LEU A 106 4.56 1.91 14.64
CA LEU A 106 5.53 2.72 13.89
C LEU A 106 4.86 3.49 12.74
N VAL A 107 3.89 2.84 12.06
CA VAL A 107 3.12 3.46 10.99
C VAL A 107 2.18 4.54 11.54
N VAL A 108 1.46 4.25 12.64
CA VAL A 108 0.60 5.25 13.30
C VAL A 108 1.41 6.45 13.76
N ASP A 109 2.56 6.24 14.39
CA ASP A 109 3.45 7.31 14.83
C ASP A 109 3.93 8.18 13.67
N ALA A 110 4.30 7.58 12.54
CA ALA A 110 4.73 8.30 11.36
C ALA A 110 3.57 9.13 10.76
N ILE A 111 2.37 8.55 10.65
CA ILE A 111 1.17 9.25 10.18
C ILE A 111 0.84 10.44 11.10
N GLN A 112 0.85 10.26 12.41
CA GLN A 112 0.54 11.33 13.36
C GLN A 112 1.56 12.47 13.30
N ARG A 113 2.85 12.17 13.17
CA ARG A 113 3.92 13.17 13.07
C ARG A 113 3.92 13.96 11.75
N SER A 114 3.38 13.37 10.68
CA SER A 114 3.34 14.02 9.36
C SER A 114 2.42 15.24 9.31
N ASN A 115 1.46 15.35 10.25
CA ASN A 115 0.39 16.34 10.25
C ASN A 115 -0.47 16.34 8.97
N ILE A 116 -0.46 15.24 8.20
CA ILE A 116 -1.31 15.03 7.03
C ILE A 116 -2.69 14.57 7.54
N PRO A 117 -3.80 15.08 6.99
CA PRO A 117 -5.14 14.63 7.37
C PRO A 117 -5.33 13.13 7.20
N TYR A 118 -6.03 12.48 8.13
CA TYR A 118 -6.20 11.02 8.10
C TYR A 118 -6.93 10.50 6.87
N GLU A 119 -7.78 11.31 6.26
CA GLU A 119 -8.48 11.00 5.00
C GLU A 119 -7.55 10.82 3.79
N ASN A 120 -6.32 11.29 3.88
CA ASN A 120 -5.29 11.04 2.87
C ASN A 120 -4.68 9.63 2.96
N PHE A 121 -5.02 8.86 4.00
CA PHE A 121 -4.43 7.55 4.24
C PHE A 121 -5.44 6.43 4.13
N ILE A 122 -4.96 5.29 3.67
CA ILE A 122 -5.56 3.98 3.85
C ILE A 122 -4.42 3.07 4.28
N VAL A 123 -4.50 2.43 5.45
CA VAL A 123 -3.51 1.45 5.87
C VAL A 123 -4.06 0.06 5.63
N THR A 124 -3.35 -0.72 4.84
CA THR A 124 -3.79 -2.04 4.39
C THR A 124 -2.81 -3.14 4.81
N SER A 125 -3.27 -4.37 4.90
CA SER A 125 -2.39 -5.52 5.16
C SER A 125 -3.06 -6.87 4.85
N PHE A 126 -2.24 -7.84 4.41
CA PHE A 126 -2.56 -9.27 4.49
C PHE A 126 -2.52 -9.80 5.93
N LYS A 127 -1.77 -9.14 6.81
CA LYS A 127 -1.64 -9.46 8.24
C LYS A 127 -2.75 -8.75 9.01
N TRP A 128 -3.94 -9.32 9.04
CA TRP A 128 -5.13 -8.68 9.61
C TRP A 128 -4.94 -8.24 11.07
N GLY A 129 -4.08 -8.93 11.85
CA GLY A 129 -3.71 -8.50 13.19
C GLY A 129 -3.04 -7.12 13.26
N GLU A 130 -2.28 -6.72 12.21
CA GLU A 130 -1.74 -5.35 12.14
C GLU A 130 -2.86 -4.32 11.97
N ILE A 131 -3.91 -4.65 11.22
CA ILE A 131 -5.07 -3.77 11.07
C ILE A 131 -5.87 -3.69 12.38
N GLU A 132 -6.04 -4.80 13.11
CA GLU A 132 -6.63 -4.80 14.45
C GLU A 132 -5.83 -3.89 15.40
N ASN A 133 -4.50 -3.97 15.35
CA ASN A 133 -3.62 -3.10 16.15
C ASN A 133 -3.77 -1.62 15.77
N ILE A 134 -3.74 -1.26 14.47
CA ILE A 134 -3.99 0.12 14.03
C ILE A 134 -5.32 0.64 14.58
N ARG A 135 -6.40 -0.14 14.42
CA ARG A 135 -7.74 0.23 14.89
C ARG A 135 -7.81 0.44 16.40
N SER A 136 -7.03 -0.35 17.18
CA SER A 136 -6.96 -0.19 18.64
C SER A 136 -6.17 1.05 19.07
N ILE A 137 -5.18 1.48 18.30
CA ILE A 137 -4.34 2.64 18.62
C ILE A 137 -5.02 3.94 18.16
N ASN A 138 -5.52 3.97 16.94
CA ASN A 138 -6.18 5.13 16.36
C ASN A 138 -7.24 4.71 15.31
N ASP A 139 -8.49 4.69 15.72
CA ASP A 139 -9.62 4.27 14.88
C ASP A 139 -10.03 5.30 13.81
N LYS A 140 -9.45 6.51 13.83
CA LYS A 140 -9.69 7.55 12.82
C LYS A 140 -8.91 7.31 11.53
N ILE A 141 -7.82 6.52 11.57
CA ILE A 141 -7.06 6.18 10.38
C ILE A 141 -7.87 5.18 9.54
N PRO A 142 -8.19 5.49 8.28
CA PRO A 142 -8.86 4.54 7.40
C PRO A 142 -8.01 3.28 7.19
N THR A 143 -8.65 2.12 7.26
CA THR A 143 -7.97 0.82 7.14
C THR A 143 -8.65 -0.10 6.14
N GLY A 144 -7.90 -1.08 5.64
CA GLY A 144 -8.40 -2.11 4.74
C GLY A 144 -7.74 -3.47 4.93
N LEU A 145 -8.48 -4.53 4.58
CA LEU A 145 -7.96 -5.90 4.58
C LEU A 145 -7.61 -6.34 3.16
N ILE A 146 -6.41 -6.88 2.98
CA ILE A 146 -5.98 -7.46 1.71
C ILE A 146 -6.23 -8.97 1.72
N SER A 147 -6.67 -9.52 0.57
CA SER A 147 -6.85 -10.96 0.42
C SER A 147 -6.72 -11.43 -1.03
N ILE A 148 -6.17 -12.64 -1.20
CA ILE A 148 -6.07 -13.37 -2.47
C ILE A 148 -7.08 -14.51 -2.56
N ILE A 149 -7.89 -14.72 -1.51
CA ILE A 149 -8.87 -15.81 -1.43
C ILE A 149 -10.10 -15.36 -0.64
N ARG A 150 -11.22 -16.05 -0.83
CA ARG A 150 -12.45 -15.93 -0.01
C ARG A 150 -12.94 -14.49 0.19
N PRO A 151 -13.22 -13.73 -0.88
CA PRO A 151 -13.55 -12.30 -0.80
C PRO A 151 -14.72 -12.01 0.17
N ALA A 152 -15.78 -12.82 0.17
CA ALA A 152 -16.91 -12.63 1.07
C ALA A 152 -16.53 -12.77 2.55
N LYS A 153 -15.58 -13.66 2.90
CA LYS A 153 -15.05 -13.76 4.28
C LYS A 153 -14.26 -12.51 4.65
N THR A 154 -13.43 -12.02 3.73
CA THR A 154 -12.64 -10.80 3.93
C THR A 154 -13.54 -9.59 4.15
N ILE A 155 -14.59 -9.44 3.35
CA ILE A 155 -15.57 -8.35 3.48
C ILE A 155 -16.27 -8.41 4.85
N ARG A 156 -16.72 -9.59 5.31
CA ARG A 156 -17.32 -9.73 6.66
C ARG A 156 -16.36 -9.32 7.76
N LYS A 157 -15.09 -9.79 7.70
CA LYS A 157 -14.08 -9.44 8.70
C LYS A 157 -13.75 -7.95 8.65
N ALA A 158 -13.66 -7.34 7.48
CA ALA A 158 -13.45 -5.91 7.32
C ALA A 158 -14.59 -5.10 7.96
N PHE A 159 -15.83 -5.53 7.77
CA PHE A 159 -16.99 -4.92 8.40
C PHE A 159 -16.95 -5.04 9.94
N GLU A 160 -16.63 -6.22 10.46
CA GLU A 160 -16.48 -6.45 11.91
C GLU A 160 -15.42 -5.56 12.55
N LEU A 161 -14.31 -5.29 11.82
CA LEU A 161 -13.22 -4.44 12.27
C LEU A 161 -13.46 -2.94 12.02
N GLY A 162 -14.55 -2.55 11.36
CA GLY A 162 -14.81 -1.16 10.99
C GLY A 162 -13.85 -0.62 9.92
N CYS A 163 -13.28 -1.50 9.07
CA CYS A 163 -12.47 -1.11 7.93
C CYS A 163 -13.32 -0.41 6.87
N LYS A 164 -12.71 0.49 6.11
CA LYS A 164 -13.34 1.21 5.00
C LYS A 164 -13.22 0.48 3.67
N VAL A 165 -12.18 -0.34 3.52
CA VAL A 165 -11.78 -0.92 2.24
C VAL A 165 -11.49 -2.41 2.38
N VAL A 166 -11.74 -3.16 1.31
CA VAL A 166 -11.10 -4.46 1.05
C VAL A 166 -10.30 -4.37 -0.24
N VAL A 167 -9.07 -4.88 -0.22
CA VAL A 167 -8.17 -4.93 -1.37
C VAL A 167 -8.10 -6.37 -1.86
N LEU A 168 -8.68 -6.64 -3.03
CA LEU A 168 -8.87 -7.99 -3.55
C LEU A 168 -8.07 -8.21 -4.83
N ASN A 169 -7.54 -9.42 -5.00
CA ASN A 169 -7.01 -9.81 -6.30
C ASN A 169 -8.08 -9.59 -7.38
N HIS A 170 -7.75 -8.89 -8.47
CA HIS A 170 -8.72 -8.49 -9.51
C HIS A 170 -9.52 -9.67 -10.06
N ARG A 171 -8.94 -10.88 -10.11
CA ARG A 171 -9.60 -12.11 -10.60
C ARG A 171 -10.71 -12.62 -9.67
N LEU A 172 -10.77 -12.13 -8.44
CA LEU A 172 -11.80 -12.50 -7.46
C LEU A 172 -12.95 -11.47 -7.42
N VAL A 173 -12.83 -10.40 -8.18
CA VAL A 173 -13.81 -9.32 -8.17
C VAL A 173 -14.90 -9.60 -9.21
N SER A 174 -16.15 -9.55 -8.77
CA SER A 174 -17.33 -9.60 -9.62
C SER A 174 -18.35 -8.55 -9.18
N PRO A 175 -19.36 -8.23 -10.01
CA PRO A 175 -20.43 -7.32 -9.62
C PRO A 175 -21.10 -7.70 -8.29
N GLU A 176 -21.29 -9.01 -8.05
CA GLU A 176 -21.92 -9.53 -6.81
C GLU A 176 -21.03 -9.28 -5.59
N ILE A 177 -19.70 -9.43 -5.72
CA ILE A 177 -18.73 -9.16 -4.65
C ILE A 177 -18.69 -7.66 -4.34
N VAL A 178 -18.68 -6.81 -5.37
CA VAL A 178 -18.71 -5.35 -5.20
C VAL A 178 -20.02 -4.93 -4.51
N LYS A 179 -21.15 -5.44 -4.97
CA LYS A 179 -22.43 -5.17 -4.31
C LYS A 179 -22.45 -5.66 -2.86
N TYR A 180 -21.95 -6.86 -2.60
CA TYR A 180 -21.90 -7.43 -1.24
C TYR A 180 -21.06 -6.58 -0.28
N ALA A 181 -19.98 -5.96 -0.74
CA ALA A 181 -19.16 -5.02 0.02
C ALA A 181 -19.90 -3.68 0.22
N SER A 182 -20.45 -3.12 -0.85
CA SER A 182 -21.20 -1.86 -0.84
C SER A 182 -22.39 -1.88 0.10
N ASP A 183 -23.15 -2.97 0.16
CA ASP A 183 -24.29 -3.17 1.08
C ASP A 183 -23.82 -3.11 2.57
N ARG A 184 -22.52 -3.15 2.84
CA ARG A 184 -21.88 -3.03 4.16
C ARG A 184 -21.08 -1.74 4.35
N GLY A 185 -21.18 -0.81 3.39
CA GLY A 185 -20.42 0.45 3.42
C GLY A 185 -18.90 0.26 3.26
N ILE A 186 -18.47 -0.83 2.59
CA ILE A 186 -17.08 -1.13 2.31
C ILE A 186 -16.79 -0.94 0.84
N ASP A 187 -15.76 -0.16 0.53
CA ASP A 187 -15.25 0.01 -0.83
C ASP A 187 -14.35 -1.19 -1.23
N VAL A 188 -14.43 -1.57 -2.51
CA VAL A 188 -13.55 -2.60 -3.09
C VAL A 188 -12.45 -1.92 -3.89
N PHE A 189 -11.19 -2.23 -3.56
CA PHE A 189 -10.02 -1.96 -4.38
C PHE A 189 -9.58 -3.27 -5.05
N ALA A 190 -9.16 -3.20 -6.30
CA ALA A 190 -8.69 -4.38 -7.04
C ALA A 190 -7.20 -4.27 -7.36
N TYR A 191 -6.41 -5.34 -7.12
CA TYR A 191 -4.97 -5.39 -7.44
C TYR A 191 -4.58 -6.70 -8.14
N THR A 192 -3.51 -6.80 -8.85
CA THR A 192 -2.93 -5.75 -9.66
C THR A 192 -3.50 -5.92 -11.04
N ALA A 193 -4.13 -4.91 -11.59
CA ALA A 193 -4.69 -4.96 -12.93
C ALA A 193 -3.95 -3.97 -13.83
N ASN A 194 -3.29 -4.52 -14.86
CA ASN A 194 -2.43 -3.76 -15.79
C ASN A 194 -3.01 -3.73 -17.21
N ASP A 195 -3.94 -4.63 -17.52
CA ASP A 195 -4.61 -4.66 -18.82
C ASP A 195 -5.80 -3.69 -18.85
N LEU A 196 -5.91 -2.92 -19.93
CA LEU A 196 -6.94 -1.90 -20.08
C LEU A 196 -8.35 -2.49 -20.10
N THR A 197 -8.52 -3.71 -20.62
CA THR A 197 -9.81 -4.42 -20.64
C THR A 197 -10.21 -4.82 -19.23
N ASP A 198 -9.29 -5.38 -18.44
CA ASP A 198 -9.53 -5.72 -17.04
C ASP A 198 -9.88 -4.48 -16.23
N ILE A 199 -9.14 -3.37 -16.41
CA ILE A 199 -9.40 -2.09 -15.75
C ILE A 199 -10.82 -1.59 -16.06
N ARG A 200 -11.22 -1.56 -17.34
CA ARG A 200 -12.57 -1.13 -17.75
C ARG A 200 -13.66 -2.03 -17.16
N ASN A 201 -13.47 -3.34 -17.19
CA ASN A 201 -14.41 -4.30 -16.61
C ASN A 201 -14.58 -4.07 -15.10
N LEU A 202 -13.49 -3.95 -14.35
CA LEU A 202 -13.51 -3.70 -12.91
C LEU A 202 -14.23 -2.38 -12.57
N LEU A 203 -13.98 -1.33 -13.35
CA LEU A 203 -14.69 -0.05 -13.18
C LEU A 203 -16.20 -0.20 -13.46
N SER A 204 -16.58 -0.99 -14.47
CA SER A 204 -18.00 -1.26 -14.78
C SER A 204 -18.71 -2.06 -13.68
N TYR A 205 -17.97 -2.85 -12.88
CA TYR A 205 -18.49 -3.56 -11.70
C TYR A 205 -18.70 -2.64 -10.50
N GLY A 206 -18.21 -1.40 -10.56
CA GLY A 206 -18.32 -0.43 -9.46
C GLY A 206 -17.15 -0.48 -8.47
N VAL A 207 -16.00 -1.04 -8.86
CA VAL A 207 -14.77 -1.00 -8.05
C VAL A 207 -14.35 0.45 -7.82
N LYS A 208 -14.04 0.80 -6.59
CA LYS A 208 -13.70 2.17 -6.19
C LYS A 208 -12.33 2.61 -6.69
N ALA A 209 -11.34 1.70 -6.57
CA ALA A 209 -9.98 1.96 -7.02
C ALA A 209 -9.33 0.70 -7.60
N ILE A 210 -8.39 0.92 -8.51
CA ILE A 210 -7.58 -0.13 -9.14
C ILE A 210 -6.11 0.18 -8.89
N ILE A 211 -5.42 -0.76 -8.26
CA ILE A 211 -3.99 -0.72 -8.01
C ILE A 211 -3.31 -1.32 -9.24
N THR A 212 -2.47 -0.52 -9.90
CA THR A 212 -1.83 -0.86 -11.19
C THR A 212 -0.39 -0.39 -11.24
N ASP A 213 0.46 -1.13 -11.95
CA ASP A 213 1.86 -0.75 -12.18
C ASP A 213 2.01 0.45 -13.14
N ASN A 214 0.95 0.73 -13.93
CA ASN A 214 0.88 1.88 -14.83
C ASN A 214 -0.27 2.83 -14.47
N PRO A 215 -0.13 3.65 -13.41
CA PRO A 215 -1.20 4.53 -12.96
C PRO A 215 -1.55 5.66 -13.93
N ASN A 216 -0.69 5.91 -14.92
CA ASN A 216 -0.84 6.99 -15.90
C ASN A 216 -1.54 6.53 -17.19
N ILE A 217 -2.01 5.29 -17.24
CA ILE A 217 -2.76 4.77 -18.39
C ILE A 217 -4.06 5.57 -18.60
N GLN A 218 -4.35 5.92 -19.83
CA GLN A 218 -5.61 6.57 -20.17
C GLN A 218 -6.73 5.53 -20.31
N ILE A 219 -7.83 5.72 -19.58
CA ILE A 219 -8.97 4.81 -19.51
C ILE A 219 -10.07 5.22 -20.50
#